data_273406cf8d2ad38ee0a3345a84d26963
#
_entry.id   273406cf8d2ad38ee0a3345a84d26963
#
_cell.length_a   1.000
_cell.length_b   1.000
_cell.length_c   1.000
_cell.angle_alpha   90.00
_cell.angle_beta   90.00
_cell.angle_gamma   90.00
#
_symmetry.space_group_name_H-M   'P 1'
#
loop_
_entity.id
_entity.type
_entity.pdbx_description
1 polymer ?
#
loop_
_entity_poly.entity_id
_entity_poly.type
_entity_poly.pdbx_seq_one_letter_code
_entity_poly.pdbx_strand_id
1 'polypeptide(L)'
;MSQQQAFSKMMSDLQSGNYANLFNQQEEPEDVTDEIADKRMSVAEKLRQGYLENEEITLQMDEPSSPSGAADGMLGQMGVDLSDALAQITPKKKITRTVTVKEAREILVREESAKLVNSWDIADAAIKRAENTGIIFIDEIDKITSKSKQNSGEVSREGVQRDILPIVEGSSIKTKYGMIKTDHILFIASGAFAESKPSDLIAELQGRFPIRVELDDLQKEDFVRILTEPRNALVKQYIALIGTDNVSVTFTKEAIEKIAEIACKVNHETENIGARRLHTILEKLLEDLLFEGPDMHMGEITITEAYVEDKVGSIVDDRDLSQYIL
;
A
#
# COMPACT_ATOMS: atom_id res chain seq x y z
N MET A 1 32.38 6.61 -34.90
CA MET A 1 32.32 5.18 -35.28
C MET A 1 30.86 4.78 -35.43
N SER A 2 30.48 4.05 -36.49
CA SER A 2 29.09 3.60 -36.63
C SER A 2 28.79 2.46 -35.61
N GLN A 3 27.54 2.35 -35.12
CA GLN A 3 27.11 1.31 -34.20
C GLN A 3 27.47 -0.13 -34.66
N GLN A 4 27.47 -0.37 -35.94
CA GLN A 4 27.88 -1.65 -36.55
C GLN A 4 29.35 -1.98 -36.34
N GLN A 5 30.23 -0.98 -36.37
CA GLN A 5 31.68 -1.15 -36.16
C GLN A 5 32.00 -1.44 -34.67
N ALA A 6 31.24 -0.80 -33.74
CA ALA A 6 31.37 -1.04 -32.31
C ALA A 6 30.91 -2.47 -31.93
N PHE A 7 29.81 -2.93 -32.51
CA PHE A 7 29.28 -4.26 -32.28
C PHE A 7 30.18 -5.38 -32.84
N SER A 8 30.73 -5.15 -34.06
CA SER A 8 31.67 -6.09 -34.68
C SER A 8 32.98 -6.23 -33.88
N LYS A 9 33.48 -5.11 -33.32
CA LYS A 9 34.67 -5.13 -32.45
C LYS A 9 34.40 -5.85 -31.12
N MET A 10 33.26 -5.60 -30.50
CA MET A 10 32.84 -6.28 -29.26
C MET A 10 32.71 -7.80 -29.45
N MET A 11 32.16 -8.26 -30.57
CA MET A 11 32.06 -9.69 -30.89
C MET A 11 33.42 -10.32 -31.20
N SER A 12 34.35 -9.59 -31.81
CA SER A 12 35.73 -10.03 -32.04
C SER A 12 36.50 -10.19 -30.74
N ASP A 13 36.36 -9.27 -29.81
CA ASP A 13 37.03 -9.27 -28.50
C ASP A 13 36.47 -10.40 -27.59
N LEU A 14 35.18 -10.72 -27.68
CA LEU A 14 34.56 -11.88 -27.03
C LEU A 14 35.08 -13.21 -27.56
N GLN A 15 35.30 -13.33 -28.87
CA GLN A 15 35.83 -14.55 -29.51
C GLN A 15 37.31 -14.78 -29.23
N SER A 16 38.09 -13.72 -29.00
CA SER A 16 39.52 -13.79 -28.72
C SER A 16 39.89 -14.01 -27.23
N GLY A 17 38.89 -14.09 -26.32
CA GLY A 17 39.12 -14.32 -24.91
C GLY A 17 39.74 -13.15 -24.13
N ASN A 18 39.76 -11.96 -24.70
CA ASN A 18 40.43 -10.80 -24.15
C ASN A 18 39.42 -9.94 -23.34
N TYR A 19 39.00 -10.46 -22.21
CA TYR A 19 38.01 -9.82 -21.33
C TYR A 19 38.51 -8.57 -20.60
N ALA A 20 39.84 -8.35 -20.56
CA ALA A 20 40.43 -7.25 -19.81
C ALA A 20 40.07 -5.85 -20.34
N ASN A 21 39.81 -5.72 -21.67
CA ASN A 21 39.49 -4.44 -22.29
C ASN A 21 38.00 -4.07 -22.24
N LEU A 22 37.11 -4.97 -21.83
CA LEU A 22 35.68 -4.70 -21.70
C LEU A 22 35.32 -4.02 -20.37
N PHE A 23 36.17 -4.14 -19.35
CA PHE A 23 35.92 -3.62 -18.00
C PHE A 23 36.80 -2.41 -17.64
N ASN A 24 37.73 -1.99 -18.47
CA ASN A 24 38.66 -0.89 -18.19
C ASN A 24 38.35 0.38 -19.00
N GLN A 25 37.08 0.84 -18.95
CA GLN A 25 36.80 2.25 -19.11
C GLN A 25 36.69 2.88 -17.72
N GLN A 26 37.77 2.86 -16.97
CA GLN A 26 38.02 3.86 -15.94
C GLN A 26 38.32 5.16 -16.67
N GLU A 27 37.45 6.15 -16.49
CA GLU A 27 37.79 7.54 -16.82
C GLU A 27 39.12 7.82 -16.12
N GLU A 28 40.15 8.20 -16.90
CA GLU A 28 41.43 8.66 -16.34
C GLU A 28 41.10 9.84 -15.41
N PRO A 29 41.65 9.90 -14.21
CA PRO A 29 41.43 11.03 -13.33
C PRO A 29 41.95 12.30 -14.04
N GLU A 30 41.07 13.26 -14.29
CA GLU A 30 41.46 14.59 -14.77
C GLU A 30 42.55 15.11 -13.81
N ASP A 31 43.69 15.57 -14.36
CA ASP A 31 44.74 16.23 -13.59
C ASP A 31 44.14 17.46 -12.91
N VAL A 32 43.86 17.32 -11.61
CA VAL A 32 43.26 18.36 -10.78
C VAL A 32 44.35 19.34 -10.42
N THR A 33 44.40 20.49 -11.09
CA THR A 33 45.28 21.58 -10.69
C THR A 33 44.91 22.15 -9.33
N ASP A 34 45.87 22.68 -8.56
CA ASP A 34 45.64 23.22 -7.22
C ASP A 34 44.52 24.27 -7.18
N GLU A 35 44.33 25.06 -8.24
CA GLU A 35 43.24 26.01 -8.38
C GLU A 35 41.86 25.37 -8.48
N ILE A 36 41.76 24.23 -9.12
CA ILE A 36 40.49 23.45 -9.23
C ILE A 36 40.17 22.81 -7.87
N ALA A 37 41.18 22.33 -7.16
CA ALA A 37 41.00 21.77 -5.82
C ALA A 37 40.48 22.81 -4.83
N ASP A 38 41.06 24.03 -4.84
CA ASP A 38 40.64 25.14 -3.99
C ASP A 38 39.22 25.63 -4.30
N LYS A 39 38.84 25.69 -5.59
CA LYS A 39 37.47 26.02 -5.99
C LYS A 39 36.48 24.94 -5.56
N ARG A 40 36.84 23.67 -5.71
CA ARG A 40 35.99 22.55 -5.24
C ARG A 40 35.78 22.58 -3.73
N MET A 41 36.82 22.88 -2.95
CA MET A 41 36.73 23.04 -1.48
C MET A 41 35.82 24.21 -1.10
N SER A 42 35.95 25.37 -1.75
CA SER A 42 35.09 26.54 -1.51
C SER A 42 33.62 26.24 -1.81
N VAL A 43 33.35 25.55 -2.92
CA VAL A 43 31.98 25.14 -3.29
C VAL A 43 31.42 24.10 -2.30
N ALA A 44 32.22 23.13 -1.88
CA ALA A 44 31.83 22.13 -0.88
C ALA A 44 31.44 22.74 0.46
N GLU A 45 32.19 23.77 0.89
CA GLU A 45 31.88 24.48 2.14
C GLU A 45 30.55 25.25 2.02
N LYS A 46 30.34 25.99 0.93
CA LYS A 46 29.08 26.69 0.66
C LYS A 46 27.90 25.72 0.61
N LEU A 47 28.10 24.52 0.02
CA LEU A 47 27.09 23.47 -0.06
C LEU A 47 26.74 22.91 1.33
N ARG A 48 27.75 22.73 2.22
CA ARG A 48 27.54 22.30 3.61
C ARG A 48 26.77 23.32 4.43
N GLN A 49 27.08 24.62 4.19
CA GLN A 49 26.45 25.74 4.88
C GLN A 49 25.03 26.07 4.32
N GLY A 50 24.61 25.40 3.23
CA GLY A 50 23.28 25.58 2.65
C GLY A 50 23.11 26.84 1.79
N TYR A 51 24.18 27.56 1.46
CA TYR A 51 24.08 28.78 0.65
C TYR A 51 23.70 28.54 -0.82
N LEU A 52 23.83 27.30 -1.31
CA LEU A 52 23.59 26.95 -2.69
C LEU A 52 22.25 26.21 -2.92
N GLU A 53 21.43 26.02 -1.90
CA GLU A 53 20.21 25.18 -1.97
C GLU A 53 19.22 25.61 -3.08
N ASN A 54 19.15 26.90 -3.38
CA ASN A 54 18.22 27.44 -4.37
C ASN A 54 18.87 27.65 -5.75
N GLU A 55 20.16 27.33 -5.91
CA GLU A 55 20.80 27.42 -7.22
C GLU A 55 20.37 26.27 -8.12
N GLU A 56 20.18 26.58 -9.42
CA GLU A 56 19.82 25.59 -10.43
C GLU A 56 21.08 24.89 -10.96
N ILE A 57 21.05 23.57 -11.00
CA ILE A 57 22.08 22.73 -11.57
C ILE A 57 21.48 21.77 -12.58
N THR A 58 22.28 21.40 -13.57
CA THR A 58 21.91 20.40 -14.57
C THR A 58 22.39 19.03 -14.11
N LEU A 59 21.46 18.13 -13.83
CA LEU A 59 21.73 16.78 -13.39
C LEU A 59 21.44 15.77 -14.49
N GLN A 60 22.35 14.83 -14.71
CA GLN A 60 22.10 13.64 -15.51
C GLN A 60 21.66 12.52 -14.59
N MET A 61 20.45 12.01 -14.83
CA MET A 61 19.85 10.94 -14.04
C MET A 61 19.40 9.79 -14.94
N ASP A 62 19.32 8.60 -14.38
CA ASP A 62 18.70 7.48 -15.07
C ASP A 62 17.20 7.75 -15.27
N GLU A 63 16.70 7.53 -16.47
CA GLU A 63 15.25 7.65 -16.74
C GLU A 63 14.51 6.67 -15.81
N PRO A 64 13.55 7.15 -15.00
CA PRO A 64 12.74 6.25 -14.21
C PRO A 64 12.06 5.28 -15.17
N SER A 65 12.25 3.97 -14.96
CA SER A 65 11.61 2.94 -15.76
C SER A 65 10.10 3.10 -15.67
N SER A 66 9.52 3.86 -16.60
CA SER A 66 8.09 3.83 -16.82
C SER A 66 7.76 2.44 -17.36
N PRO A 67 6.74 1.74 -16.84
CA PRO A 67 6.21 0.57 -17.52
C PRO A 67 5.77 1.05 -18.91
N SER A 68 6.58 0.76 -19.94
CA SER A 68 6.26 1.11 -21.31
C SER A 68 5.13 0.20 -21.78
N GLY A 69 3.91 0.68 -21.63
CA GLY A 69 2.67 -0.03 -21.86
C GLY A 69 2.41 -0.53 -23.29
N ALA A 70 3.35 -0.39 -24.21
CA ALA A 70 3.21 -0.92 -25.57
C ALA A 70 3.96 -2.24 -25.79
N ALA A 71 5.07 -2.47 -25.11
CA ALA A 71 5.82 -3.74 -25.20
C ALA A 71 5.26 -4.82 -24.25
N ASP A 72 4.75 -4.43 -23.07
CA ASP A 72 4.14 -5.33 -22.10
C ASP A 72 2.83 -5.97 -22.62
N GLY A 73 2.03 -5.24 -23.41
CA GLY A 73 0.78 -5.76 -23.94
C GLY A 73 0.96 -6.87 -24.98
N MET A 74 2.06 -6.87 -25.72
CA MET A 74 2.29 -7.85 -26.80
C MET A 74 3.06 -9.09 -26.30
N LEU A 75 3.93 -8.94 -25.30
CA LEU A 75 4.73 -10.03 -24.71
C LEU A 75 4.02 -10.73 -23.55
N GLY A 76 3.15 -10.02 -22.81
CA GLY A 76 2.30 -10.62 -21.76
C GLY A 76 1.35 -11.68 -22.27
N GLN A 77 0.98 -11.62 -23.56
CA GLN A 77 0.15 -12.63 -24.22
C GLN A 77 0.89 -13.96 -24.47
N MET A 78 2.22 -13.99 -24.38
CA MET A 78 3.04 -15.19 -24.55
C MET A 78 3.46 -15.86 -23.22
N GLY A 79 3.03 -15.35 -22.07
CA GLY A 79 3.23 -15.98 -20.75
C GLY A 79 4.67 -15.99 -20.25
N VAL A 80 5.57 -15.20 -20.82
CA VAL A 80 6.98 -15.11 -20.42
C VAL A 80 7.25 -13.67 -19.95
N ASP A 81 7.47 -13.51 -18.66
CA ASP A 81 7.83 -12.24 -18.05
C ASP A 81 9.33 -11.95 -18.30
N LEU A 82 9.61 -11.47 -19.51
CA LEU A 82 10.95 -11.09 -19.96
C LEU A 82 11.26 -9.61 -19.69
N SER A 83 10.30 -8.86 -19.15
CA SER A 83 10.43 -7.43 -18.90
C SER A 83 11.57 -7.11 -17.93
N ASP A 84 11.69 -7.88 -16.85
CA ASP A 84 12.76 -7.70 -15.86
C ASP A 84 14.14 -8.16 -16.39
N ALA A 85 14.18 -9.19 -17.24
CA ALA A 85 15.41 -9.64 -17.86
C ALA A 85 15.90 -8.65 -18.94
N LEU A 86 14.99 -8.07 -19.72
CA LEU A 86 15.31 -7.04 -20.70
C LEU A 86 15.67 -5.70 -20.05
N ALA A 87 15.05 -5.34 -18.93
CA ALA A 87 15.39 -4.14 -18.16
C ALA A 87 16.81 -4.18 -17.58
N GLN A 88 17.36 -5.37 -17.32
CA GLN A 88 18.75 -5.54 -16.87
C GLN A 88 19.77 -5.44 -18.01
N ILE A 89 19.39 -5.70 -19.25
CA ILE A 89 20.28 -5.73 -20.42
C ILE A 89 20.23 -4.41 -21.22
N THR A 90 19.11 -3.68 -21.17
CA THR A 90 18.98 -2.39 -21.82
C THR A 90 19.74 -1.31 -21.07
N PRO A 91 20.70 -0.60 -21.69
CA PRO A 91 21.37 0.53 -21.06
C PRO A 91 20.32 1.58 -20.68
N LYS A 92 20.27 1.93 -19.41
CA LYS A 92 19.37 2.97 -18.91
C LYS A 92 19.62 4.26 -19.65
N LYS A 93 18.57 4.82 -20.25
CA LYS A 93 18.65 6.09 -20.94
C LYS A 93 18.88 7.19 -19.92
N LYS A 94 19.95 7.96 -20.10
CA LYS A 94 20.23 9.12 -19.26
C LYS A 94 19.41 10.31 -19.75
N ILE A 95 18.64 10.92 -18.87
CA ILE A 95 17.93 12.17 -19.13
C ILE A 95 18.62 13.30 -18.37
N THR A 96 18.69 14.45 -19.02
CA THR A 96 19.24 15.67 -18.42
C THR A 96 18.11 16.53 -17.92
N ARG A 97 18.12 16.88 -16.64
CA ARG A 97 17.11 17.73 -16.01
C ARG A 97 17.78 18.86 -15.22
N THR A 98 17.23 20.06 -15.34
CA THR A 98 17.63 21.20 -14.52
C THR A 98 16.76 21.23 -13.26
N VAL A 99 17.39 21.19 -12.10
CA VAL A 99 16.74 21.14 -10.78
C VAL A 99 17.53 21.99 -9.80
N THR A 100 16.91 22.38 -8.68
CA THR A 100 17.63 23.05 -7.60
C THR A 100 18.59 22.11 -6.89
N VAL A 101 19.63 22.64 -6.27
CA VAL A 101 20.59 21.86 -5.47
C VAL A 101 19.89 21.05 -4.38
N LYS A 102 18.85 21.60 -3.77
CA LYS A 102 18.04 20.90 -2.76
C LYS A 102 17.37 19.66 -3.35
N GLU A 103 16.68 19.78 -4.48
CA GLU A 103 16.06 18.66 -5.17
C GLU A 103 17.09 17.66 -5.69
N ALA A 104 18.21 18.16 -6.25
CA ALA A 104 19.30 17.31 -6.72
C ALA A 104 19.88 16.45 -5.60
N ARG A 105 20.00 16.98 -4.37
CA ARG A 105 20.47 16.24 -3.21
C ARG A 105 19.56 15.05 -2.89
N GLU A 106 18.25 15.24 -2.90
CA GLU A 106 17.29 14.16 -2.64
C GLU A 106 17.36 13.08 -3.72
N ILE A 107 17.48 13.49 -4.98
CA ILE A 107 17.60 12.57 -6.12
C ILE A 107 18.88 11.74 -6.01
N LEU A 108 20.03 12.41 -5.82
CA LEU A 108 21.34 11.75 -5.73
C LEU A 108 21.45 10.84 -4.51
N VAL A 109 20.91 11.24 -3.35
CA VAL A 109 20.85 10.37 -2.18
C VAL A 109 20.05 9.10 -2.45
N ARG A 110 18.92 9.23 -3.16
CA ARG A 110 18.12 8.06 -3.56
C ARG A 110 18.88 7.14 -4.51
N GLU A 111 19.56 7.70 -5.53
CA GLU A 111 20.34 6.91 -6.48
C GLU A 111 21.52 6.20 -5.81
N GLU A 112 22.31 6.93 -5.02
CA GLU A 112 23.45 6.32 -4.32
C GLU A 112 23.01 5.29 -3.27
N SER A 113 21.93 5.57 -2.53
CA SER A 113 21.37 4.59 -1.60
C SER A 113 20.92 3.31 -2.31
N ALA A 114 20.33 3.44 -3.50
CA ALA A 114 19.94 2.29 -4.31
C ALA A 114 21.13 1.44 -4.77
N LYS A 115 22.29 2.06 -5.03
CA LYS A 115 23.53 1.35 -5.40
C LYS A 115 24.15 0.61 -4.20
N LEU A 116 23.99 1.13 -2.98
CA LEU A 116 24.50 0.51 -1.75
C LEU A 116 23.67 -0.70 -1.31
N VAL A 117 22.47 -0.82 -1.84
CA VAL A 117 21.53 -1.88 -1.47
C VAL A 117 21.58 -3.00 -2.50
N ASN A 118 22.00 -4.20 -2.06
CA ASN A 118 21.91 -5.38 -2.88
C ASN A 118 20.47 -5.94 -2.88
N SER A 119 19.78 -5.80 -4.00
CA SER A 119 18.39 -6.27 -4.15
C SER A 119 18.23 -7.78 -3.91
N TRP A 120 19.27 -8.57 -4.21
CA TRP A 120 19.34 -10.01 -3.95
C TRP A 120 19.30 -10.32 -2.45
N ASP A 121 20.13 -9.63 -1.67
CA ASP A 121 20.21 -9.84 -0.22
C ASP A 121 18.91 -9.42 0.47
N ILE A 122 18.24 -8.36 -0.04
CA ILE A 122 16.91 -7.94 0.45
C ILE A 122 15.88 -9.01 0.14
N ALA A 123 15.84 -9.54 -1.09
CA ALA A 123 14.87 -10.55 -1.49
C ALA A 123 15.05 -11.83 -0.67
N ASP A 124 16.30 -12.30 -0.48
CA ASP A 124 16.61 -13.47 0.34
C ASP A 124 16.23 -13.26 1.82
N ALA A 125 16.56 -12.10 2.38
CA ALA A 125 16.18 -11.75 3.75
C ALA A 125 14.65 -11.64 3.92
N ALA A 126 13.94 -11.09 2.92
CA ALA A 126 12.49 -10.99 2.92
C ALA A 126 11.81 -12.36 2.84
N ILE A 127 12.28 -13.25 1.96
CA ILE A 127 11.81 -14.64 1.86
C ILE A 127 12.00 -15.35 3.20
N LYS A 128 13.22 -15.33 3.77
CA LYS A 128 13.51 -15.96 5.06
C LYS A 128 12.64 -15.44 6.19
N ARG A 129 12.39 -14.12 6.21
CA ARG A 129 11.49 -13.50 7.19
C ARG A 129 10.05 -13.95 6.99
N ALA A 130 9.55 -13.94 5.75
CA ALA A 130 8.20 -14.37 5.43
C ALA A 130 7.97 -15.86 5.76
N GLU A 131 8.90 -16.73 5.44
CA GLU A 131 8.82 -18.17 5.76
C GLU A 131 8.74 -18.46 7.27
N ASN A 132 9.46 -17.69 8.09
CA ASN A 132 9.61 -18.02 9.53
C ASN A 132 8.69 -17.21 10.44
N THR A 133 8.27 -16.00 10.02
CA THR A 133 7.47 -15.06 10.84
C THR A 133 6.32 -14.42 10.06
N GLY A 134 6.00 -14.95 8.89
CA GLY A 134 4.92 -14.47 8.05
C GLY A 134 3.56 -14.75 8.68
N ILE A 135 2.60 -13.84 8.45
CA ILE A 135 1.20 -14.01 8.82
C ILE A 135 0.37 -13.74 7.57
N ILE A 136 -0.55 -14.65 7.26
CA ILE A 136 -1.49 -14.51 6.14
C ILE A 136 -2.90 -14.47 6.69
N PHE A 137 -3.63 -13.39 6.36
CA PHE A 137 -5.05 -13.28 6.62
C PHE A 137 -5.86 -13.71 5.41
N ILE A 138 -6.86 -14.57 5.64
CA ILE A 138 -7.86 -14.99 4.66
C ILE A 138 -9.20 -14.45 5.15
N ASP A 139 -9.66 -13.37 4.54
CA ASP A 139 -10.94 -12.77 4.91
C ASP A 139 -12.09 -13.42 4.14
N GLU A 140 -13.30 -13.34 4.69
CA GLU A 140 -14.54 -13.87 4.11
C GLU A 140 -14.47 -15.35 3.71
N ILE A 141 -13.81 -16.20 4.52
CA ILE A 141 -13.69 -17.65 4.23
C ILE A 141 -15.04 -18.35 4.16
N ASP A 142 -16.09 -17.81 4.77
CA ASP A 142 -17.47 -18.29 4.70
C ASP A 142 -18.03 -18.26 3.27
N LYS A 143 -17.53 -17.39 2.38
CA LYS A 143 -17.98 -17.28 0.99
C LYS A 143 -17.61 -18.48 0.13
N ILE A 144 -16.60 -19.25 0.54
CA ILE A 144 -16.18 -20.47 -0.16
C ILE A 144 -16.81 -21.74 0.43
N THR A 145 -17.75 -21.64 1.39
CA THR A 145 -18.49 -22.79 1.92
C THR A 145 -19.55 -23.33 0.95
N SER A 146 -19.87 -24.62 1.04
CA SER A 146 -20.57 -25.38 0.00
C SER A 146 -22.11 -25.19 -0.07
N LYS A 147 -22.74 -24.40 0.83
CA LYS A 147 -24.19 -24.41 1.00
C LYS A 147 -25.03 -23.53 0.08
N SER A 148 -24.48 -22.72 -0.82
CA SER A 148 -25.31 -21.95 -1.74
C SER A 148 -25.62 -22.76 -3.01
N LYS A 149 -26.88 -22.68 -3.45
CA LYS A 149 -27.45 -23.39 -4.61
C LYS A 149 -26.54 -23.27 -5.85
N GLN A 150 -26.17 -24.43 -6.40
CA GLN A 150 -25.44 -24.52 -7.66
C GLN A 150 -26.24 -23.84 -8.80
N ASN A 151 -25.77 -22.68 -9.25
CA ASN A 151 -26.04 -22.21 -10.59
C ASN A 151 -24.92 -22.74 -11.49
N SER A 152 -25.32 -23.54 -12.49
CA SER A 152 -24.42 -24.14 -13.47
C SER A 152 -23.62 -23.06 -14.20
N GLY A 153 -22.32 -22.97 -13.89
CA GLY A 153 -21.38 -22.04 -14.53
C GLY A 153 -20.39 -21.34 -13.57
N GLU A 154 -20.58 -21.46 -12.26
CA GLU A 154 -19.65 -20.90 -11.28
C GLU A 154 -18.53 -21.89 -10.94
N VAL A 155 -17.31 -21.35 -10.70
CA VAL A 155 -16.18 -22.10 -10.16
C VAL A 155 -16.63 -22.81 -8.88
N SER A 156 -16.40 -24.13 -8.80
CA SER A 156 -16.78 -24.89 -7.62
C SER A 156 -16.13 -24.31 -6.37
N ARG A 157 -16.93 -23.87 -5.41
CA ARG A 157 -16.46 -23.33 -4.12
C ARG A 157 -15.58 -24.33 -3.37
N GLU A 158 -15.91 -25.60 -3.47
CA GLU A 158 -15.07 -26.69 -2.96
C GLU A 158 -13.72 -26.75 -3.68
N GLY A 159 -13.69 -26.47 -4.99
CA GLY A 159 -12.44 -26.35 -5.76
C GLY A 159 -11.52 -25.30 -5.19
N VAL A 160 -12.04 -24.10 -4.87
CA VAL A 160 -11.25 -23.03 -4.23
C VAL A 160 -10.69 -23.47 -2.88
N GLN A 161 -11.46 -24.17 -2.06
CA GLN A 161 -10.96 -24.71 -0.79
C GLN A 161 -9.84 -25.72 -1.01
N ARG A 162 -9.92 -26.58 -2.03
CA ARG A 162 -8.87 -27.54 -2.40
C ARG A 162 -7.62 -26.87 -2.95
N ASP A 163 -7.78 -25.72 -3.63
CA ASP A 163 -6.64 -24.94 -4.14
C ASP A 163 -5.88 -24.22 -3.01
N ILE A 164 -6.58 -23.76 -1.98
CA ILE A 164 -5.98 -23.11 -0.80
C ILE A 164 -5.29 -24.14 0.12
N LEU A 165 -5.83 -25.37 0.20
CA LEU A 165 -5.39 -26.39 1.13
C LEU A 165 -3.87 -26.67 1.08
N PRO A 166 -3.21 -26.88 -0.08
CA PRO A 166 -1.77 -27.11 -0.13
C PRO A 166 -0.96 -25.94 0.43
N ILE A 167 -1.46 -24.72 0.27
CA ILE A 167 -0.79 -23.50 0.78
C ILE A 167 -0.83 -23.48 2.31
N VAL A 168 -1.97 -23.83 2.90
CA VAL A 168 -2.15 -23.89 4.37
C VAL A 168 -1.46 -25.10 4.98
N GLU A 169 -1.35 -26.20 4.24
CA GLU A 169 -0.68 -27.43 4.69
C GLU A 169 0.84 -27.34 4.69
N GLY A 170 1.40 -26.44 3.90
CA GLY A 170 2.82 -26.28 3.68
C GLY A 170 3.23 -26.72 2.27
N SER A 171 3.62 -25.78 1.46
CA SER A 171 4.09 -26.00 0.10
C SER A 171 5.15 -24.99 -0.30
N SER A 172 5.86 -25.29 -1.39
CA SER A 172 6.84 -24.38 -1.99
C SER A 172 6.20 -23.64 -3.14
N ILE A 173 6.07 -22.33 -3.01
CA ILE A 173 5.42 -21.45 -3.98
C ILE A 173 6.45 -20.60 -4.69
N LYS A 174 6.40 -20.56 -6.02
CA LYS A 174 7.27 -19.68 -6.81
C LYS A 174 6.74 -18.27 -6.80
N THR A 175 7.56 -17.34 -6.34
CA THR A 175 7.28 -15.90 -6.40
C THR A 175 8.27 -15.21 -7.34
N LYS A 176 8.02 -13.93 -7.65
CA LYS A 176 8.96 -13.11 -8.43
C LYS A 176 10.31 -12.90 -7.73
N TYR A 177 10.39 -13.12 -6.43
CA TYR A 177 11.61 -12.98 -5.63
C TYR A 177 12.31 -14.29 -5.34
N GLY A 178 11.72 -15.43 -5.67
CA GLY A 178 12.25 -16.78 -5.42
C GLY A 178 11.18 -17.72 -4.89
N MET A 179 11.61 -18.91 -4.47
CA MET A 179 10.73 -19.91 -3.86
C MET A 179 10.50 -19.55 -2.39
N ILE A 180 9.25 -19.63 -1.94
CA ILE A 180 8.86 -19.45 -0.54
C ILE A 180 8.17 -20.71 -0.03
N LYS A 181 8.53 -21.16 1.18
CA LYS A 181 7.89 -22.27 1.87
C LYS A 181 6.87 -21.75 2.88
N THR A 182 5.68 -22.35 2.90
CA THR A 182 4.57 -21.90 3.76
C THR A 182 4.43 -22.67 5.06
N ASP A 183 5.31 -23.64 5.34
CA ASP A 183 5.24 -24.57 6.49
C ASP A 183 5.18 -23.88 7.85
N HIS A 184 5.81 -22.71 7.99
CA HIS A 184 5.89 -21.97 9.27
C HIS A 184 5.15 -20.63 9.22
N ILE A 185 4.35 -20.37 8.18
CA ILE A 185 3.52 -19.18 8.09
C ILE A 185 2.26 -19.38 8.94
N LEU A 186 1.91 -18.37 9.73
CA LEU A 186 0.66 -18.35 10.47
C LEU A 186 -0.49 -17.95 9.55
N PHE A 187 -1.51 -18.80 9.45
CA PHE A 187 -2.74 -18.50 8.73
C PHE A 187 -3.85 -18.14 9.71
N ILE A 188 -4.53 -17.04 9.45
CA ILE A 188 -5.69 -16.57 10.22
C ILE A 188 -6.83 -16.39 9.23
N ALA A 189 -7.92 -17.13 9.44
CA ALA A 189 -9.10 -17.00 8.59
C ALA A 189 -10.23 -16.32 9.36
N SER A 190 -10.94 -15.40 8.73
CA SER A 190 -12.12 -14.72 9.28
C SER A 190 -13.32 -14.87 8.36
N GLY A 191 -14.52 -14.83 8.92
CA GLY A 191 -15.77 -14.90 8.19
C GLY A 191 -16.96 -14.65 9.11
N ALA A 192 -18.02 -14.06 8.54
CA ALA A 192 -19.23 -13.77 9.30
C ALA A 192 -20.08 -15.02 9.58
N PHE A 193 -20.02 -16.04 8.69
CA PHE A 193 -20.78 -17.29 8.80
C PHE A 193 -22.29 -17.11 9.06
N ALA A 194 -22.88 -16.02 8.50
CA ALA A 194 -24.31 -15.72 8.68
C ALA A 194 -25.23 -16.81 8.11
N GLU A 195 -24.88 -17.37 6.93
CA GLU A 195 -25.66 -18.41 6.25
C GLU A 195 -25.01 -19.81 6.31
N SER A 196 -23.78 -19.90 6.79
CA SER A 196 -22.98 -21.12 6.85
C SER A 196 -22.32 -21.25 8.21
N LYS A 197 -21.65 -22.38 8.44
CA LYS A 197 -20.90 -22.65 9.68
C LYS A 197 -19.45 -23.01 9.36
N PRO A 198 -18.51 -22.83 10.24
CA PRO A 198 -17.13 -23.32 10.07
C PRO A 198 -17.07 -24.82 9.77
N SER A 199 -18.06 -25.60 10.22
CA SER A 199 -18.19 -27.03 9.90
C SER A 199 -18.62 -27.32 8.45
N ASP A 200 -18.97 -26.32 7.66
CA ASP A 200 -19.34 -26.46 6.26
C ASP A 200 -18.11 -26.34 5.32
N LEU A 201 -16.95 -26.00 5.85
CA LEU A 201 -15.66 -26.14 5.19
C LEU A 201 -15.30 -27.62 5.02
N ILE A 202 -14.47 -27.98 4.02
CA ILE A 202 -13.97 -29.34 3.88
C ILE A 202 -13.20 -29.78 5.12
N ALA A 203 -13.27 -31.06 5.45
CA ALA A 203 -12.72 -31.60 6.70
C ALA A 203 -11.21 -31.34 6.87
N GLU A 204 -10.46 -31.42 5.77
CA GLU A 204 -9.03 -31.17 5.74
C GLU A 204 -8.72 -29.71 6.13
N LEU A 205 -9.48 -28.74 5.60
CA LEU A 205 -9.27 -27.33 5.91
C LEU A 205 -9.66 -27.03 7.37
N GLN A 206 -10.73 -27.65 7.90
CA GLN A 206 -11.09 -27.55 9.31
C GLN A 206 -9.97 -28.04 10.24
N GLY A 207 -9.26 -29.10 9.84
CA GLY A 207 -8.11 -29.63 10.59
C GLY A 207 -6.93 -28.68 10.64
N ARG A 208 -6.80 -27.76 9.67
CA ARG A 208 -5.73 -26.75 9.61
C ARG A 208 -6.07 -25.46 10.36
N PHE A 209 -7.36 -25.24 10.67
CA PHE A 209 -7.83 -24.14 11.53
C PHE A 209 -8.47 -24.69 12.82
N PRO A 210 -7.66 -25.35 13.70
CA PRO A 210 -8.18 -26.01 14.89
C PRO A 210 -8.62 -25.03 15.97
N ILE A 211 -8.03 -23.83 16.00
CA ILE A 211 -8.35 -22.78 16.98
C ILE A 211 -9.49 -21.94 16.41
N ARG A 212 -10.57 -21.86 17.14
CA ARG A 212 -11.74 -21.05 16.78
C ARG A 212 -11.99 -20.02 17.85
N VAL A 213 -12.20 -18.78 17.40
CA VAL A 213 -12.51 -17.64 18.26
C VAL A 213 -13.78 -17.00 17.72
N GLU A 214 -14.76 -16.82 18.57
CA GLU A 214 -15.95 -16.04 18.28
C GLU A 214 -15.75 -14.65 18.85
N LEU A 215 -16.02 -13.62 18.04
CA LEU A 215 -15.91 -12.23 18.45
C LEU A 215 -17.28 -11.75 18.93
N ASP A 216 -17.28 -11.08 20.08
CA ASP A 216 -18.49 -10.47 20.63
C ASP A 216 -18.89 -9.23 19.83
N ASP A 217 -20.17 -8.88 19.84
CA ASP A 217 -20.69 -7.66 19.26
C ASP A 217 -20.14 -6.44 20.01
N LEU A 218 -19.82 -5.39 19.23
CA LEU A 218 -19.31 -4.14 19.78
C LEU A 218 -20.38 -3.46 20.63
N GLN A 219 -19.99 -3.06 21.83
CA GLN A 219 -20.82 -2.29 22.77
C GLN A 219 -20.57 -0.80 22.64
N LYS A 220 -21.41 0.04 23.26
CA LYS A 220 -21.27 1.50 23.24
C LYS A 220 -19.87 1.97 23.64
N GLU A 221 -19.30 1.38 24.66
CA GLU A 221 -17.97 1.69 25.18
C GLU A 221 -16.86 1.41 24.15
N ASP A 222 -17.01 0.32 23.37
CA ASP A 222 -16.06 -0.03 22.32
C ASP A 222 -16.11 0.97 21.16
N PHE A 223 -17.32 1.41 20.78
CA PHE A 223 -17.48 2.46 19.77
C PHE A 223 -16.86 3.78 20.20
N VAL A 224 -17.01 4.18 21.48
CA VAL A 224 -16.35 5.40 22.02
C VAL A 224 -14.83 5.26 21.92
N ARG A 225 -14.28 4.11 22.26
CA ARG A 225 -12.84 3.84 22.16
C ARG A 225 -12.36 3.88 20.72
N ILE A 226 -13.09 3.27 19.79
CA ILE A 226 -12.77 3.29 18.35
C ILE A 226 -12.77 4.72 17.79
N LEU A 227 -13.69 5.58 18.26
CA LEU A 227 -13.78 6.98 17.83
C LEU A 227 -12.65 7.86 18.38
N THR A 228 -12.01 7.49 19.50
CA THR A 228 -11.11 8.39 20.24
C THR A 228 -9.68 7.90 20.36
N GLU A 229 -9.43 6.64 20.67
CA GLU A 229 -8.11 6.12 21.04
C GLU A 229 -7.12 6.01 19.87
N PRO A 230 -7.49 5.46 18.69
CA PRO A 230 -6.53 5.25 17.62
C PRO A 230 -5.85 6.56 17.15
N ARG A 231 -4.61 6.45 16.68
CA ARG A 231 -3.91 7.62 16.09
C ARG A 231 -4.69 8.22 14.92
N ASN A 232 -5.29 7.36 14.11
CA ASN A 232 -6.13 7.67 12.96
C ASN A 232 -7.62 7.44 13.25
N ALA A 233 -8.11 7.74 14.45
CA ALA A 233 -9.52 7.63 14.77
C ALA A 233 -10.39 8.46 13.80
N LEU A 234 -11.58 7.97 13.45
CA LEU A 234 -12.46 8.60 12.45
C LEU A 234 -12.74 10.06 12.74
N VAL A 235 -13.02 10.41 13.99
CA VAL A 235 -13.23 11.81 14.40
C VAL A 235 -12.02 12.68 14.02
N LYS A 236 -10.79 12.19 14.25
CA LYS A 236 -9.56 12.93 13.90
C LYS A 236 -9.39 13.08 12.38
N GLN A 237 -9.78 12.05 11.62
CA GLN A 237 -9.73 12.09 10.16
C GLN A 237 -10.69 13.15 9.59
N TYR A 238 -11.95 13.19 10.08
CA TYR A 238 -12.93 14.19 9.64
C TYR A 238 -12.55 15.61 10.07
N ILE A 239 -12.03 15.78 11.29
CA ILE A 239 -11.50 17.09 11.74
C ILE A 239 -10.39 17.56 10.80
N ALA A 240 -9.45 16.69 10.43
CA ALA A 240 -8.36 17.03 9.53
C ALA A 240 -8.88 17.32 8.10
N LEU A 241 -9.85 16.56 7.62
CA LEU A 241 -10.44 16.73 6.29
C LEU A 241 -11.16 18.10 6.19
N ILE A 242 -12.07 18.39 7.10
CA ILE A 242 -12.81 19.68 7.13
C ILE A 242 -11.85 20.85 7.39
N GLY A 243 -10.79 20.61 8.16
CA GLY A 243 -9.73 21.59 8.42
C GLY A 243 -8.99 22.05 7.18
N THR A 244 -9.01 21.30 6.07
CA THR A 244 -8.42 21.74 4.78
C THR A 244 -9.12 22.94 4.19
N ASP A 245 -10.41 23.15 4.52
CA ASP A 245 -11.21 24.28 4.09
C ASP A 245 -11.18 25.46 5.09
N ASN A 246 -10.20 25.45 6.01
CA ASN A 246 -10.03 26.44 7.09
C ASN A 246 -11.22 26.53 8.08
N VAL A 247 -11.99 25.45 8.20
CA VAL A 247 -13.05 25.29 9.20
C VAL A 247 -12.52 24.44 10.35
N SER A 248 -12.56 24.96 11.57
CA SER A 248 -12.17 24.23 12.78
C SER A 248 -13.39 23.49 13.35
N VAL A 249 -13.32 22.17 13.41
CA VAL A 249 -14.40 21.35 13.98
C VAL A 249 -13.93 20.70 15.27
N THR A 250 -14.75 20.78 16.30
CA THR A 250 -14.54 20.11 17.59
C THR A 250 -15.76 19.25 17.95
N PHE A 251 -15.53 18.10 18.55
CA PHE A 251 -16.60 17.22 19.04
C PHE A 251 -16.61 17.24 20.56
N THR A 252 -17.79 17.46 21.13
CA THR A 252 -17.95 17.32 22.59
C THR A 252 -17.92 15.84 22.97
N LYS A 253 -17.63 15.56 24.22
CA LYS A 253 -17.62 14.20 24.74
C LYS A 253 -19.02 13.56 24.64
N GLU A 254 -20.04 14.33 24.95
CA GLU A 254 -21.46 13.92 24.88
C GLU A 254 -21.83 13.57 23.42
N ALA A 255 -21.36 14.35 22.43
CA ALA A 255 -21.57 14.04 21.02
C ALA A 255 -20.95 12.70 20.61
N ILE A 256 -19.72 12.41 21.04
CA ILE A 256 -19.06 11.12 20.79
C ILE A 256 -19.82 9.97 21.43
N GLU A 257 -20.26 10.13 22.68
CA GLU A 257 -21.06 9.15 23.38
C GLU A 257 -22.41 8.89 22.69
N LYS A 258 -23.04 9.95 22.14
CA LYS A 258 -24.29 9.83 21.39
C LYS A 258 -24.11 9.14 20.05
N ILE A 259 -23.04 9.44 19.31
CA ILE A 259 -22.69 8.75 18.07
C ILE A 259 -22.49 7.25 18.34
N ALA A 260 -21.77 6.92 19.39
CA ALA A 260 -21.54 5.53 19.80
C ALA A 260 -22.82 4.78 20.19
N GLU A 261 -23.74 5.47 20.88
CA GLU A 261 -25.06 4.92 21.26
C GLU A 261 -25.92 4.63 20.03
N ILE A 262 -25.97 5.59 19.09
CA ILE A 262 -26.67 5.42 17.80
C ILE A 262 -26.08 4.24 17.01
N ALA A 263 -24.75 4.15 16.90
CA ALA A 263 -24.10 3.07 16.19
C ALA A 263 -24.42 1.69 16.79
N CYS A 264 -24.41 1.60 18.11
CA CYS A 264 -24.78 0.37 18.84
C CYS A 264 -26.25 0.01 18.58
N LYS A 265 -27.18 0.98 18.72
CA LYS A 265 -28.62 0.78 18.50
C LYS A 265 -28.88 0.29 17.07
N VAL A 266 -28.33 0.95 16.06
CA VAL A 266 -28.56 0.59 14.64
C VAL A 266 -27.97 -0.77 14.31
N ASN A 267 -26.80 -1.14 14.82
CA ASN A 267 -26.23 -2.47 14.62
C ASN A 267 -27.06 -3.59 15.27
N HIS A 268 -27.80 -3.30 16.35
CA HIS A 268 -28.71 -4.26 16.96
C HIS A 268 -30.06 -4.38 16.22
N GLU A 269 -30.53 -3.30 15.64
CA GLU A 269 -31.84 -3.24 14.97
C GLU A 269 -31.82 -3.60 13.49
N THR A 270 -30.66 -3.48 12.86
CA THR A 270 -30.41 -3.77 11.44
C THR A 270 -29.32 -4.81 11.25
N GLU A 271 -28.73 -4.90 10.05
CA GLU A 271 -27.56 -5.74 9.81
C GLU A 271 -26.35 -5.24 10.59
N ASN A 272 -25.75 -6.12 11.40
CA ASN A 272 -24.55 -5.79 12.18
C ASN A 272 -23.32 -5.71 11.26
N ILE A 273 -22.89 -4.50 10.92
CA ILE A 273 -21.67 -4.24 10.15
C ILE A 273 -20.48 -3.77 10.99
N GLY A 274 -20.61 -3.93 12.32
CA GLY A 274 -19.56 -3.59 13.28
C GLY A 274 -19.17 -2.11 13.23
N ALA A 275 -17.87 -1.82 13.31
CA ALA A 275 -17.33 -0.47 13.33
C ALA A 275 -17.52 0.31 12.01
N ARG A 276 -17.83 -0.36 10.90
CA ARG A 276 -18.15 0.32 9.62
C ARG A 276 -19.35 1.25 9.76
N ARG A 277 -20.27 0.93 10.67
CA ARG A 277 -21.44 1.79 11.00
C ARG A 277 -21.04 3.22 11.37
N LEU A 278 -19.92 3.40 12.07
CA LEU A 278 -19.41 4.71 12.44
C LEU A 278 -19.08 5.60 11.23
N HIS A 279 -18.58 4.99 10.16
CA HIS A 279 -18.29 5.72 8.92
C HIS A 279 -19.57 6.33 8.34
N THR A 280 -20.59 5.49 8.18
CA THR A 280 -21.88 5.91 7.60
C THR A 280 -22.56 6.99 8.46
N ILE A 281 -22.54 6.82 9.79
CA ILE A 281 -23.11 7.80 10.69
C ILE A 281 -22.36 9.14 10.64
N LEU A 282 -21.02 9.12 10.67
CA LEU A 282 -20.22 10.34 10.60
C LEU A 282 -20.32 11.03 9.25
N GLU A 283 -20.38 10.28 8.16
CA GLU A 283 -20.61 10.81 6.82
C GLU A 283 -21.94 11.55 6.75
N LYS A 284 -23.00 10.94 7.24
CA LYS A 284 -24.32 11.57 7.29
C LYS A 284 -24.39 12.78 8.24
N LEU A 285 -23.76 12.67 9.40
CA LEU A 285 -23.69 13.76 10.39
C LEU A 285 -22.99 15.01 9.84
N LEU A 286 -21.95 14.80 9.04
CA LEU A 286 -21.06 15.86 8.55
C LEU A 286 -21.33 16.24 7.08
N GLU A 287 -22.33 15.64 6.43
CA GLU A 287 -22.64 15.84 5.01
C GLU A 287 -22.77 17.32 4.65
N ASP A 288 -23.57 18.07 5.40
CA ASP A 288 -23.76 19.50 5.15
C ASP A 288 -22.45 20.29 5.36
N LEU A 289 -21.70 19.96 6.40
CA LEU A 289 -20.41 20.62 6.68
C LEU A 289 -19.36 20.34 5.61
N LEU A 290 -19.34 19.13 5.07
CA LEU A 290 -18.43 18.76 3.99
C LEU A 290 -18.84 19.42 2.67
N PHE A 291 -20.12 19.63 2.45
CA PHE A 291 -20.64 20.27 1.24
C PHE A 291 -20.48 21.80 1.27
N GLU A 292 -20.79 22.44 2.40
CA GLU A 292 -20.74 23.90 2.56
C GLU A 292 -19.37 24.43 2.98
N GLY A 293 -18.47 23.54 3.48
CA GLY A 293 -17.16 23.88 4.02
C GLY A 293 -16.33 24.83 3.14
N PRO A 294 -16.20 24.56 1.82
CA PRO A 294 -15.44 25.43 0.91
C PRO A 294 -15.98 26.86 0.82
N ASP A 295 -17.28 27.06 1.03
CA ASP A 295 -17.95 28.38 0.97
C ASP A 295 -18.00 29.07 2.33
N MET A 296 -17.66 28.36 3.42
CA MET A 296 -17.62 28.91 4.77
C MET A 296 -16.37 29.75 4.98
N HIS A 297 -16.53 31.01 5.32
CA HIS A 297 -15.42 31.86 5.74
C HIS A 297 -15.09 31.61 7.22
N MET A 298 -13.92 31.01 7.51
CA MET A 298 -13.31 30.83 8.83
C MET A 298 -14.33 30.70 9.97
N GLY A 299 -14.66 29.48 10.32
CA GLY A 299 -15.58 29.20 11.42
C GLY A 299 -15.03 28.16 12.40
N GLU A 300 -15.41 28.30 13.64
CA GLU A 300 -15.26 27.25 14.65
C GLU A 300 -16.64 26.62 14.89
N ILE A 301 -16.73 25.32 14.62
CA ILE A 301 -17.99 24.56 14.75
C ILE A 301 -17.81 23.52 15.82
N THR A 302 -18.70 23.50 16.80
CA THR A 302 -18.73 22.49 17.85
C THR A 302 -19.89 21.54 17.61
N ILE A 303 -19.56 20.27 17.37
CA ILE A 303 -20.53 19.19 17.27
C ILE A 303 -20.96 18.80 18.68
N THR A 304 -22.22 19.06 18.99
CA THR A 304 -22.84 18.77 20.28
C THR A 304 -23.77 17.57 20.19
N GLU A 305 -24.19 17.02 21.33
CA GLU A 305 -25.19 15.94 21.40
C GLU A 305 -26.49 16.34 20.67
N ALA A 306 -26.96 17.59 20.86
CA ALA A 306 -28.16 18.08 20.22
C ALA A 306 -28.03 18.13 18.68
N TYR A 307 -26.85 18.49 18.17
CA TYR A 307 -26.56 18.45 16.73
C TYR A 307 -26.61 17.03 16.18
N VAL A 308 -26.03 16.05 16.90
CA VAL A 308 -26.07 14.65 16.50
C VAL A 308 -27.50 14.12 16.46
N GLU A 309 -28.33 14.45 17.48
CA GLU A 309 -29.73 14.04 17.55
C GLU A 309 -30.55 14.63 16.40
N ASP A 310 -30.36 15.92 16.10
CA ASP A 310 -31.07 16.60 15.02
C ASP A 310 -30.74 16.00 13.63
N LYS A 311 -29.47 15.70 13.37
CA LYS A 311 -29.02 15.23 12.06
C LYS A 311 -29.23 13.74 11.81
N VAL A 312 -29.08 12.92 12.84
CA VAL A 312 -29.06 11.44 12.71
C VAL A 312 -30.19 10.78 13.49
N GLY A 313 -30.66 11.38 14.57
CA GLY A 313 -31.68 10.78 15.44
C GLY A 313 -32.96 10.44 14.71
N SER A 314 -33.47 11.35 13.90
CA SER A 314 -34.70 11.14 13.10
C SER A 314 -34.59 10.00 12.07
N ILE A 315 -33.38 9.74 11.57
CA ILE A 315 -33.09 8.67 10.59
C ILE A 315 -33.06 7.32 11.29
N VAL A 316 -32.56 7.27 12.52
CA VAL A 316 -32.48 6.08 13.32
C VAL A 316 -33.87 5.58 13.76
N ASP A 317 -34.79 6.50 14.04
CA ASP A 317 -36.14 6.14 14.47
C ASP A 317 -37.04 5.66 13.33
N ASP A 318 -36.64 5.95 12.07
CA ASP A 318 -37.32 5.44 10.87
C ASP A 318 -36.57 4.20 10.34
N ARG A 319 -37.19 3.04 10.52
CA ARG A 319 -36.61 1.74 10.16
C ARG A 319 -36.26 1.61 8.65
N ASP A 320 -37.11 2.18 7.80
CA ASP A 320 -36.90 2.11 6.36
C ASP A 320 -35.73 3.02 5.94
N LEU A 321 -35.66 4.24 6.48
CA LEU A 321 -34.55 5.17 6.24
C LEU A 321 -33.23 4.65 6.82
N SER A 322 -33.26 4.04 7.99
CA SER A 322 -32.08 3.45 8.64
C SER A 322 -31.44 2.33 7.81
N GLN A 323 -32.22 1.51 7.12
CA GLN A 323 -31.70 0.45 6.23
C GLN A 323 -31.08 0.97 4.93
N TYR A 324 -31.50 2.14 4.45
CA TYR A 324 -31.03 2.68 3.18
C TYR A 324 -29.92 3.74 3.34
N ILE A 325 -29.86 4.41 4.48
CA ILE A 325 -29.00 5.58 4.69
C ILE A 325 -27.86 5.27 5.66
N LEU A 326 -28.09 4.45 6.65
CA LEU A 326 -27.14 4.03 7.68
C LEU A 326 -26.78 2.57 7.55
#